data_a3835b0eec694b425287cfc2dae3b3cf
#
_entry.id   a3835b0eec694b425287cfc2dae3b3cf
#
_cell.length_a   1.000
_cell.length_b   1.000
_cell.length_c   1.000
_cell.angle_alpha   90.00
_cell.angle_beta   90.00
_cell.angle_gamma   90.00
#
_symmetry.space_group_name_H-M   'P 1'
#
loop_
_entity.id
_entity.type
_entity.pdbx_description
1 polymer ?
#
loop_
_entity_poly.entity_id
_entity_poly.type
_entity_poly.pdbx_seq_one_letter_code
_entity_poly.pdbx_strand_id
1 'polypeptide(L)'
;MRIISYNVNGIRAAIKKGFFDWLKTNPADVICLQETKATQGDVDVKQLEALGYHHYWYSAQKKGYSGVAVFTKIKPDNVQYGTGHKLSDDEGRVIQLDFKDVRLINAYFPSGTSGDLRQTFKYEWLDEMNKYLNKLRKKTTKLILCGDYNIAHTE
;
A
#
# COMPACT_ATOMS: atom_id res chain seq x y z
N MET A 1 7.06 -2.63 -17.17
CA MET A 1 6.43 -1.90 -16.05
C MET A 1 7.42 -1.86 -14.90
N ARG A 2 7.79 -0.64 -14.48
CA ARG A 2 8.67 -0.39 -13.31
C ARG A 2 7.78 -0.10 -12.11
N ILE A 3 7.92 -0.90 -11.05
CA ILE A 3 7.18 -0.75 -9.79
C ILE A 3 8.18 -0.42 -8.68
N ILE A 4 7.87 0.59 -7.87
CA ILE A 4 8.62 0.95 -6.67
C ILE A 4 7.72 0.71 -5.47
N SER A 5 8.23 0.04 -4.43
CA SER A 5 7.59 -0.10 -3.12
C SER A 5 8.41 0.68 -2.09
N TYR A 6 7.75 1.52 -1.29
CA TYR A 6 8.41 2.42 -0.36
C TYR A 6 7.56 2.71 0.89
N ASN A 7 8.07 2.32 2.06
CA ASN A 7 7.50 2.78 3.32
C ASN A 7 7.96 4.22 3.59
N VAL A 8 7.03 5.17 3.50
CA VAL A 8 7.34 6.61 3.62
C VAL A 8 7.34 7.12 5.06
N ASN A 9 6.89 6.29 6.01
CA ASN A 9 6.75 6.67 7.43
C ASN A 9 6.14 8.08 7.63
N GLY A 10 5.02 8.31 6.94
CA GLY A 10 4.32 9.59 6.90
C GLY A 10 4.60 10.39 5.63
N ILE A 11 3.64 10.36 4.69
CA ILE A 11 3.79 11.00 3.37
C ILE A 11 4.00 12.53 3.47
N ARG A 12 3.37 13.21 4.44
CA ARG A 12 3.56 14.65 4.64
C ARG A 12 5.01 14.99 4.97
N ALA A 13 5.66 14.19 5.82
CA ALA A 13 7.07 14.36 6.17
C ALA A 13 7.98 14.02 4.98
N ALA A 14 7.66 12.98 4.23
CA ALA A 14 8.41 12.60 3.03
C ALA A 14 8.35 13.71 1.97
N ILE A 15 7.18 14.33 1.75
CA ILE A 15 7.02 15.45 0.81
C ILE A 15 7.89 16.65 1.24
N LYS A 16 7.89 17.00 2.52
CA LYS A 16 8.76 18.07 3.04
C LYS A 16 10.26 17.78 2.85
N LYS A 17 10.63 16.50 2.78
CA LYS A 17 12.02 16.05 2.52
C LYS A 17 12.34 15.87 1.03
N GLY A 18 11.46 16.31 0.13
CA GLY A 18 11.71 16.30 -1.31
C GLY A 18 11.17 15.08 -2.07
N PHE A 19 10.16 14.39 -1.53
CA PHE A 19 9.60 13.20 -2.19
C PHE A 19 9.11 13.48 -3.62
N PHE A 20 8.48 14.64 -3.88
CA PHE A 20 8.05 14.99 -5.23
C PHE A 20 9.22 15.28 -6.18
N ASP A 21 10.30 15.88 -5.69
CA ASP A 21 11.50 16.12 -6.50
C ASP A 21 12.21 14.80 -6.81
N TRP A 22 12.23 13.89 -5.83
CA TRP A 22 12.70 12.52 -6.05
C TRP A 22 11.87 11.79 -7.12
N LEU A 23 10.53 11.93 -7.13
CA LEU A 23 9.66 11.34 -8.15
C LEU A 23 9.96 11.87 -9.56
N LYS A 24 10.30 13.15 -9.71
CA LYS A 24 10.66 13.74 -11.00
C LYS A 24 11.92 13.10 -11.59
N THR A 25 12.90 12.81 -10.75
CA THR A 25 14.19 12.22 -11.16
C THR A 25 14.17 10.70 -11.20
N ASN A 26 13.22 10.05 -10.52
CA ASN A 26 13.07 8.60 -10.45
C ASN A 26 11.68 8.13 -10.91
N PRO A 27 11.27 8.42 -12.15
CA PRO A 27 9.93 8.07 -12.61
C PRO A 27 9.74 6.55 -12.62
N ALA A 28 8.57 6.12 -12.15
CA ALA A 28 8.14 4.73 -12.23
C ALA A 28 6.73 4.67 -12.82
N ASP A 29 6.34 3.51 -13.35
CA ASP A 29 4.97 3.30 -13.82
C ASP A 29 4.00 3.21 -12.64
N VAL A 30 4.43 2.57 -11.56
CA VAL A 30 3.63 2.39 -10.33
C VAL A 30 4.50 2.56 -9.09
N ILE A 31 3.97 3.27 -8.10
CA ILE A 31 4.61 3.50 -6.80
C ILE A 31 3.65 3.07 -5.71
N CYS A 32 4.04 2.07 -4.95
CA CYS A 32 3.30 1.51 -3.82
C CYS A 32 3.86 2.09 -2.53
N LEU A 33 3.05 2.81 -1.78
CA LEU A 33 3.44 3.46 -0.54
C LEU A 33 2.81 2.77 0.66
N GLN A 34 3.57 2.63 1.74
CA GLN A 34 3.13 2.12 3.02
C GLN A 34 3.38 3.18 4.11
N GLU A 35 2.63 3.10 5.18
CA GLU A 35 2.64 4.07 6.29
C GLU A 35 2.44 5.52 5.83
N THR A 36 1.42 5.75 5.03
CA THR A 36 1.11 7.12 4.56
C THR A 36 0.75 8.07 5.71
N LYS A 37 0.10 7.55 6.77
CA LYS A 37 -0.33 8.30 7.97
C LYS A 37 -1.12 9.58 7.63
N ALA A 38 -1.80 9.58 6.48
CA ALA A 38 -2.53 10.72 5.93
C ALA A 38 -3.63 10.25 5.00
N THR A 39 -4.59 11.12 4.76
CA THR A 39 -5.60 10.96 3.72
C THR A 39 -5.18 11.72 2.45
N GLN A 40 -5.91 11.50 1.37
CA GLN A 40 -5.73 12.29 0.13
C GLN A 40 -5.86 13.80 0.39
N GLY A 41 -6.79 14.21 1.25
CA GLY A 41 -7.03 15.62 1.58
C GLY A 41 -5.89 16.31 2.36
N ASP A 42 -4.95 15.54 2.91
CA ASP A 42 -3.80 16.05 3.65
C ASP A 42 -2.59 16.37 2.75
N VAL A 43 -2.70 16.13 1.45
CA VAL A 43 -1.60 16.23 0.47
C VAL A 43 -2.01 17.08 -0.73
N ASP A 44 -1.12 17.92 -1.24
CA ASP A 44 -1.32 18.60 -2.52
C ASP A 44 -1.19 17.60 -3.69
N VAL A 45 -2.29 16.93 -3.98
CA VAL A 45 -2.35 15.90 -5.05
C VAL A 45 -2.20 16.49 -6.45
N LYS A 46 -2.40 17.81 -6.64
CA LYS A 46 -2.21 18.47 -7.95
C LYS A 46 -0.78 18.32 -8.46
N GLN A 47 0.20 18.27 -7.55
CA GLN A 47 1.59 18.02 -7.95
C GLN A 47 1.79 16.59 -8.47
N LEU A 48 1.10 15.59 -7.92
CA LEU A 48 1.12 14.21 -8.43
C LEU A 48 0.46 14.11 -9.81
N GLU A 49 -0.69 14.77 -9.97
CA GLU A 49 -1.44 14.82 -11.23
C GLU A 49 -0.62 15.50 -12.32
N ALA A 50 0.08 16.60 -11.98
CA ALA A 50 0.97 17.31 -12.89
C ALA A 50 2.18 16.46 -13.35
N LEU A 51 2.59 15.47 -12.54
CA LEU A 51 3.60 14.47 -12.91
C LEU A 51 3.03 13.28 -13.70
N GLY A 52 1.74 13.29 -14.00
CA GLY A 52 1.03 12.26 -14.77
C GLY A 52 0.61 11.05 -13.95
N TYR A 53 0.51 11.16 -12.63
CA TYR A 53 0.08 10.09 -11.77
C TYR A 53 -1.42 10.17 -11.45
N HIS A 54 -2.15 9.08 -11.66
CA HIS A 54 -3.37 8.74 -10.94
C HIS A 54 -2.98 8.30 -9.54
N HIS A 55 -3.84 8.53 -8.53
CA HIS A 55 -3.51 8.19 -7.15
C HIS A 55 -4.71 7.59 -6.43
N TYR A 56 -4.44 6.57 -5.63
CA TYR A 56 -5.44 5.79 -4.89
C TYR A 56 -4.96 5.65 -3.45
N TRP A 57 -5.83 6.03 -2.50
CA TRP A 57 -5.49 6.13 -1.08
C TRP A 57 -6.41 5.25 -0.25
N TYR A 58 -5.83 4.46 0.62
CA TYR A 58 -6.59 3.69 1.60
C TYR A 58 -6.03 3.97 2.99
N SER A 59 -6.68 4.89 3.70
CA SER A 59 -6.23 5.40 4.99
C SER A 59 -6.87 4.62 6.12
N ALA A 60 -6.18 4.53 7.27
CA ALA A 60 -6.78 3.99 8.48
C ALA A 60 -7.89 4.91 9.00
N GLN A 61 -8.85 4.34 9.73
CA GLN A 61 -9.88 5.12 10.45
C GLN A 61 -9.23 6.00 11.52
N LYS A 62 -8.18 5.50 12.17
CA LYS A 62 -7.38 6.27 13.12
C LYS A 62 -6.47 7.26 12.38
N LYS A 63 -6.67 8.55 12.60
CA LYS A 63 -5.85 9.62 11.99
C LYS A 63 -4.37 9.48 12.34
N GLY A 64 -3.50 9.73 11.36
CA GLY A 64 -2.05 9.72 11.54
C GLY A 64 -1.44 8.35 11.78
N TYR A 65 -2.13 7.28 11.42
CA TYR A 65 -1.72 5.89 11.64
C TYR A 65 -1.84 5.07 10.36
N SER A 66 -0.90 4.11 10.15
CA SER A 66 -0.96 3.15 9.04
C SER A 66 -1.25 3.79 7.67
N GLY A 67 -2.08 3.13 6.85
CA GLY A 67 -2.50 3.60 5.54
C GLY A 67 -1.54 3.21 4.41
N VAL A 68 -2.12 2.90 3.25
CA VAL A 68 -1.38 2.64 2.01
C VAL A 68 -1.88 3.56 0.91
N ALA A 69 -1.03 3.80 -0.09
CA ALA A 69 -1.43 4.48 -1.32
C ALA A 69 -0.71 3.88 -2.53
N VAL A 70 -1.31 4.04 -3.69
CA VAL A 70 -0.67 3.70 -4.96
C VAL A 70 -0.76 4.89 -5.90
N PHE A 71 0.39 5.32 -6.44
CA PHE A 71 0.48 6.29 -7.51
C PHE A 71 0.86 5.58 -8.80
N THR A 72 0.14 5.80 -9.87
CA THR A 72 0.35 5.08 -11.12
C THR A 72 0.17 5.97 -12.34
N LYS A 73 1.05 5.84 -13.34
CA LYS A 73 0.90 6.48 -14.66
C LYS A 73 -0.06 5.72 -15.57
N ILE A 74 -0.32 4.47 -15.23
CA ILE A 74 -1.23 3.59 -15.99
C ILE A 74 -2.56 3.55 -15.24
N LYS A 75 -3.65 3.94 -15.89
CA LYS A 75 -4.98 3.85 -15.28
C LYS A 75 -5.34 2.37 -15.06
N PRO A 76 -5.65 1.93 -13.84
CA PRO A 76 -6.09 0.57 -13.59
C PRO A 76 -7.51 0.33 -14.11
N ASP A 77 -7.81 -0.91 -14.47
CA ASP A 77 -9.16 -1.33 -14.88
C ASP A 77 -10.09 -1.44 -13.66
N ASN A 78 -9.52 -1.81 -12.49
CA ASN A 78 -10.25 -1.92 -11.23
C ASN A 78 -9.35 -1.59 -10.05
N VAL A 79 -9.95 -1.05 -8.98
CA VAL A 79 -9.29 -0.80 -7.70
C VAL A 79 -10.15 -1.40 -6.59
N GLN A 80 -9.55 -2.23 -5.74
CA GLN A 80 -10.20 -2.79 -4.56
C GLN A 80 -9.48 -2.31 -3.30
N TYR A 81 -10.24 -1.77 -2.37
CA TYR A 81 -9.77 -1.30 -1.06
C TYR A 81 -10.06 -2.37 -0.02
N GLY A 82 -8.99 -2.85 0.64
CA GLY A 82 -9.08 -3.87 1.66
C GLY A 82 -9.24 -5.29 1.14
N THR A 83 -9.33 -6.22 2.08
CA THR A 83 -9.44 -7.67 1.83
C THR A 83 -10.80 -8.25 2.23
N GLY A 84 -11.63 -7.45 2.92
CA GLY A 84 -12.85 -7.87 3.60
C GLY A 84 -12.60 -8.29 5.07
N HIS A 85 -11.37 -8.29 5.52
CA HIS A 85 -11.04 -8.54 6.93
C HIS A 85 -11.07 -7.22 7.72
N LYS A 86 -12.10 -7.06 8.56
CA LYS A 86 -12.44 -5.77 9.18
C LYS A 86 -11.23 -5.09 9.89
N LEU A 87 -10.49 -5.81 10.71
CA LEU A 87 -9.37 -5.23 11.46
C LEU A 87 -8.25 -4.73 10.54
N SER A 88 -8.00 -5.44 9.43
CA SER A 88 -7.05 -5.00 8.39
C SER A 88 -7.57 -3.75 7.67
N ASP A 89 -8.85 -3.76 7.34
CA ASP A 89 -9.48 -2.72 6.54
C ASP A 89 -9.66 -1.43 7.34
N ASP A 90 -9.97 -1.53 8.65
CA ASP A 90 -10.00 -0.38 9.57
C ASP A 90 -8.63 0.32 9.70
N GLU A 91 -7.54 -0.40 9.45
CA GLU A 91 -6.17 0.14 9.48
C GLU A 91 -5.62 0.51 8.09
N GLY A 92 -6.42 0.36 7.01
CA GLY A 92 -6.03 0.75 5.66
C GLY A 92 -4.74 0.08 5.17
N ARG A 93 -4.66 -1.27 5.28
CA ARG A 93 -3.40 -2.01 5.10
C ARG A 93 -3.20 -2.60 3.72
N VAL A 94 -4.25 -2.79 2.93
CA VAL A 94 -4.18 -3.48 1.65
C VAL A 94 -4.98 -2.75 0.59
N ILE A 95 -4.36 -2.49 -0.56
CA ILE A 95 -5.03 -2.00 -1.77
C ILE A 95 -4.61 -2.83 -2.97
N GLN A 96 -5.56 -3.19 -3.81
CA GLN A 96 -5.35 -3.97 -5.03
C GLN A 96 -5.69 -3.13 -6.24
N LEU A 97 -4.84 -3.18 -7.26
CA LEU A 97 -5.06 -2.59 -8.57
C LEU A 97 -4.96 -3.68 -9.65
N ASP A 98 -5.93 -3.72 -10.55
CA ASP A 98 -5.92 -4.63 -11.68
C ASP A 98 -5.55 -3.86 -12.96
N PHE A 99 -4.53 -4.33 -13.68
CA PHE A 99 -4.06 -3.80 -14.96
C PHE A 99 -4.12 -4.89 -16.01
N LYS A 100 -5.13 -4.92 -16.87
CA LYS A 100 -5.35 -5.99 -17.85
C LYS A 100 -5.19 -7.39 -17.23
N ASP A 101 -4.03 -8.00 -17.44
CA ASP A 101 -3.70 -9.35 -17.02
C ASP A 101 -2.79 -9.41 -15.77
N VAL A 102 -2.45 -8.25 -15.17
CA VAL A 102 -1.63 -8.16 -13.96
C VAL A 102 -2.44 -7.62 -12.81
N ARG A 103 -2.45 -8.32 -11.70
CA ARG A 103 -3.02 -7.89 -10.42
C ARG A 103 -1.91 -7.50 -9.46
N LEU A 104 -1.91 -6.24 -9.05
CA LEU A 104 -0.94 -5.69 -8.12
C LEU A 104 -1.60 -5.49 -6.75
N ILE A 105 -0.96 -5.99 -5.71
CA ILE A 105 -1.38 -5.79 -4.32
C ILE A 105 -0.27 -5.03 -3.62
N ASN A 106 -0.62 -3.89 -3.04
CA ASN A 106 0.23 -3.16 -2.11
C ASN A 106 -0.25 -3.42 -0.68
N ALA A 107 0.62 -3.98 0.16
CA ALA A 107 0.28 -4.38 1.52
C ALA A 107 1.26 -3.82 2.56
N TYR A 108 0.72 -3.37 3.67
CA TYR A 108 1.47 -2.97 4.86
C TYR A 108 1.16 -3.94 6.01
N PHE A 109 2.07 -4.87 6.25
CA PHE A 109 1.91 -5.94 7.25
C PHE A 109 2.02 -5.34 8.65
N PRO A 110 1.22 -5.81 9.63
CA PRO A 110 1.34 -5.34 10.99
C PRO A 110 2.72 -5.60 11.58
N SER A 111 3.24 -4.64 12.35
CA SER A 111 4.38 -4.87 13.23
C SER A 111 3.92 -5.60 14.48
N GLY A 112 4.69 -6.59 14.95
CA GLY A 112 4.45 -7.30 16.21
C GLY A 112 5.12 -6.67 17.43
N THR A 113 5.82 -5.55 17.27
CA THR A 113 6.72 -5.00 18.30
C THR A 113 6.03 -4.26 19.44
N SER A 114 4.71 -4.05 19.39
CA SER A 114 3.96 -3.25 20.37
C SER A 114 3.20 -4.10 21.40
N GLY A 115 3.74 -5.27 21.80
CA GLY A 115 3.21 -6.14 22.81
C GLY A 115 2.36 -7.31 22.28
N ASP A 116 1.96 -8.20 23.21
CA ASP A 116 1.33 -9.50 22.87
C ASP A 116 0.03 -9.37 22.06
N LEU A 117 -0.79 -8.36 22.32
CA LEU A 117 -2.02 -8.13 21.56
C LEU A 117 -1.73 -7.81 20.09
N ARG A 118 -0.68 -7.02 19.83
CA ARG A 118 -0.27 -6.69 18.44
C ARG A 118 0.37 -7.89 17.76
N GLN A 119 1.07 -8.73 18.50
CA GLN A 119 1.64 -9.96 17.97
C GLN A 119 0.54 -10.96 17.60
N THR A 120 -0.48 -11.14 18.45
CA THR A 120 -1.65 -11.96 18.15
C THR A 120 -2.38 -11.44 16.90
N PHE A 121 -2.64 -10.14 16.84
CA PHE A 121 -3.24 -9.51 15.66
C PHE A 121 -2.41 -9.77 14.39
N LYS A 122 -1.07 -9.70 14.47
CA LYS A 122 -0.19 -9.99 13.34
C LYS A 122 -0.36 -11.41 12.83
N TYR A 123 -0.46 -12.42 13.71
CA TYR A 123 -0.66 -13.81 13.31
C TYR A 123 -2.04 -14.01 12.64
N GLU A 124 -3.10 -13.50 13.23
CA GLU A 124 -4.44 -13.54 12.63
C GLU A 124 -4.46 -12.85 11.26
N TRP A 125 -3.82 -11.69 11.16
CA TRP A 125 -3.72 -10.95 9.90
C TRP A 125 -2.97 -11.75 8.83
N LEU A 126 -1.88 -12.43 9.18
CA LEU A 126 -1.11 -13.27 8.24
C LEU A 126 -1.95 -14.44 7.73
N ASP A 127 -2.72 -15.09 8.59
CA ASP A 127 -3.61 -16.18 8.19
C ASP A 127 -4.70 -15.70 7.22
N GLU A 128 -5.34 -14.57 7.52
CA GLU A 128 -6.36 -13.98 6.65
C GLU A 128 -5.76 -13.51 5.30
N MET A 129 -4.57 -12.92 5.32
CA MET A 129 -3.87 -12.52 4.10
C MET A 129 -3.48 -13.73 3.25
N ASN A 130 -3.04 -14.82 3.87
CA ASN A 130 -2.74 -16.06 3.16
C ASN A 130 -4.00 -16.65 2.50
N LYS A 131 -5.14 -16.69 3.19
CA LYS A 131 -6.42 -17.10 2.61
C LYS A 131 -6.82 -16.21 1.43
N TYR A 132 -6.69 -14.90 1.59
CA TYR A 132 -6.98 -13.92 0.55
C TYR A 132 -6.12 -14.13 -0.71
N LEU A 133 -4.80 -14.25 -0.55
CA LEU A 133 -3.88 -14.49 -1.65
C LEU A 133 -4.14 -15.82 -2.36
N ASN A 134 -4.41 -16.89 -1.60
CA ASN A 134 -4.74 -18.20 -2.18
C ASN A 134 -6.03 -18.17 -3.00
N LYS A 135 -7.04 -17.40 -2.56
CA LYS A 135 -8.27 -17.18 -3.35
C LYS A 135 -7.98 -16.43 -4.65
N LEU A 136 -7.11 -15.44 -4.61
CA LEU A 136 -6.74 -14.66 -5.80
C LEU A 136 -5.93 -15.48 -6.80
N ARG A 137 -4.95 -16.27 -6.33
CA ARG A 137 -4.12 -17.14 -7.18
C ARG A 137 -4.92 -18.14 -8.00
N LYS A 138 -6.09 -18.55 -7.53
CA LYS A 138 -7.02 -19.41 -8.31
C LYS A 138 -7.68 -18.70 -9.48
N LYS A 139 -7.69 -17.36 -9.47
CA LYS A 139 -8.41 -16.53 -10.45
C LYS A 139 -7.48 -15.75 -11.38
N THR A 140 -6.23 -15.62 -11.05
CA THR A 140 -5.25 -14.86 -11.83
C THR A 140 -3.87 -15.51 -11.76
N THR A 141 -3.18 -15.53 -12.91
CA THR A 141 -1.83 -16.11 -13.04
C THR A 141 -0.71 -15.09 -12.80
N LYS A 142 -1.01 -13.80 -12.99
CA LYS A 142 -0.03 -12.71 -12.88
C LYS A 142 -0.36 -11.85 -11.66
N LEU A 143 0.04 -12.34 -10.48
CA LEU A 143 -0.14 -11.67 -9.21
C LEU A 143 1.19 -11.13 -8.70
N ILE A 144 1.24 -9.84 -8.42
CA ILE A 144 2.37 -9.16 -7.81
C ILE A 144 1.93 -8.71 -6.41
N LEU A 145 2.62 -9.18 -5.39
CA LEU A 145 2.50 -8.68 -4.03
C LEU A 145 3.75 -7.88 -3.69
N CYS A 146 3.57 -6.63 -3.35
CA CYS A 146 4.65 -5.78 -2.84
C CYS A 146 4.19 -5.04 -1.59
N GLY A 147 5.13 -4.47 -0.86
CA GLY A 147 4.82 -3.74 0.34
C GLY A 147 5.90 -3.84 1.40
N ASP A 148 5.54 -3.46 2.61
CA ASP A 148 6.36 -3.65 3.80
C ASP A 148 5.81 -4.84 4.60
N TYR A 149 6.56 -5.92 4.62
CA TYR A 149 6.13 -7.17 5.25
C TYR A 149 6.35 -7.22 6.76
N ASN A 150 7.15 -6.31 7.32
CA ASN A 150 7.50 -6.34 8.76
C ASN A 150 7.95 -7.72 9.27
N ILE A 151 8.61 -8.49 8.40
CA ILE A 151 9.12 -9.84 8.66
C ILE A 151 10.57 -9.90 8.21
N ALA A 152 11.46 -10.28 9.12
CA ALA A 152 12.82 -10.67 8.78
C ALA A 152 12.86 -12.17 8.50
N HIS A 153 13.62 -12.59 7.49
CA HIS A 153 13.82 -14.00 7.17
C HIS A 153 14.82 -14.66 8.13
N THR A 154 15.84 -13.90 8.51
CA THR A 154 16.88 -14.28 9.49
C THR A 154 17.16 -13.10 10.42
N GLU A 155 17.75 -13.36 11.59
CA GLU A 155 18.32 -12.33 12.47
C GLU A 155 19.52 -11.63 11.84
#